data_3b144b304bfdc04e4dd201f09d5e74ac
#
_entry.id   3b144b304bfdc04e4dd201f09d5e74ac
#
_cell.length_a   1.000
_cell.length_b   1.000
_cell.length_c   1.000
_cell.angle_alpha   90.00
_cell.angle_beta   90.00
_cell.angle_gamma   90.00
#
_symmetry.space_group_name_H-M   'P 1'
#
loop_
_entity.id
_entity.type
_entity.pdbx_description
1 polymer ?
#
loop_
_entity_poly.entity_id
_entity_poly.type
_entity_poly.pdbx_seq_one_letter_code
_entity_poly.pdbx_strand_id
1 'polypeptide(L)' 'MTRAFNFCAGPAALPEEVLKELQEETLDYKNHGLAVMEMSHRSKEFVSIAEQAKQDFIDLLSIPDEYDVLSLIHI' A
#
# COMPACT_ATOMS: atom_id res chain seq x y z
N MET A 1 -9.94 16.25 -15.66
CA MET A 1 -10.29 14.85 -15.97
C MET A 1 -11.27 14.33 -14.94
N THR A 2 -12.35 13.71 -15.38
CA THR A 2 -13.33 13.07 -14.50
C THR A 2 -12.93 11.63 -14.25
N ARG A 3 -12.83 11.25 -12.99
CA ARG A 3 -12.50 9.87 -12.63
C ARG A 3 -13.71 8.95 -12.81
N ALA A 4 -13.45 7.75 -13.30
CA ALA A 4 -14.49 6.74 -13.44
C ALA A 4 -14.83 6.10 -12.09
N PHE A 5 -16.07 5.60 -11.97
CA PHE A 5 -16.47 4.78 -10.83
C PHE A 5 -16.07 3.33 -11.12
N ASN A 6 -15.09 2.83 -10.39
CA ASN A 6 -14.57 1.48 -10.61
C ASN A 6 -14.96 0.57 -9.44
N PHE A 7 -15.85 -0.38 -9.72
CA PHE A 7 -16.37 -1.31 -8.73
C PHE A 7 -15.78 -2.73 -8.88
N CYS A 8 -14.61 -2.84 -9.54
CA CYS A 8 -13.96 -4.14 -9.67
C CYS A 8 -13.51 -4.66 -8.31
N ALA A 9 -13.45 -5.99 -8.20
CA ALA A 9 -12.98 -6.63 -6.96
C ALA A 9 -11.48 -6.43 -6.73
N GLY A 10 -10.73 -6.29 -7.80
CA GLY A 10 -9.29 -6.00 -7.78
C GLY A 10 -8.68 -6.29 -9.14
N PRO A 11 -7.83 -5.39 -9.63
CA PRO A 11 -7.56 -4.04 -9.12
C PRO A 11 -8.81 -3.19 -9.02
N ALA A 12 -8.85 -2.32 -8.03
CA ALA A 12 -10.04 -1.56 -7.70
C ALA A 12 -9.72 -0.07 -7.58
N ALA A 13 -10.76 0.73 -7.37
CA ALA A 13 -10.60 2.16 -7.18
C ALA A 13 -9.79 2.46 -5.92
N LEU A 14 -8.95 3.49 -6.02
CA LEU A 14 -8.20 4.03 -4.87
C LEU A 14 -8.61 5.48 -4.65
N PRO A 15 -8.54 5.97 -3.42
CA PRO A 15 -8.78 7.39 -3.15
C PRO A 15 -7.83 8.27 -3.98
N GLU A 16 -8.34 9.38 -4.46
CA GLU A 16 -7.54 10.28 -5.31
C GLU A 16 -6.31 10.81 -4.57
N GLU A 17 -6.43 11.09 -3.27
CA GLU A 17 -5.33 11.55 -2.43
C GLU A 17 -4.18 10.55 -2.40
N VAL A 18 -4.51 9.27 -2.34
CA VAL A 18 -3.50 8.19 -2.37
C VAL A 18 -2.79 8.16 -3.71
N LEU A 19 -3.55 8.29 -4.81
CA LEU A 19 -2.94 8.29 -6.15
C LEU A 19 -2.03 9.50 -6.37
N LYS A 20 -2.39 10.66 -5.83
CA LYS A 20 -1.55 11.85 -5.90
C LYS A 20 -0.25 11.65 -5.15
N GLU A 21 -0.31 11.03 -3.97
CA GLU A 21 0.87 10.70 -3.19
C GLU A 21 1.78 9.73 -3.94
N LEU A 22 1.19 8.70 -4.55
CA LEU A 22 1.95 7.75 -5.38
C LEU A 22 2.62 8.45 -6.56
N GLN A 23 1.94 9.39 -7.20
CA GLN A 23 2.48 10.15 -8.31
C GLN A 23 3.72 10.94 -7.89
N GLU A 24 3.67 11.57 -6.73
CA GLU A 24 4.80 12.34 -6.19
C GLU A 24 5.99 11.46 -5.85
N GLU A 25 5.74 10.23 -5.44
CA GLU A 25 6.78 9.30 -5.00
C GLU A 25 7.24 8.33 -6.09
N THR A 26 6.72 8.49 -7.30
CA THR A 26 7.00 7.55 -8.40
C THR A 26 8.49 7.43 -8.73
N LEU A 27 9.23 8.52 -8.69
CA LEU A 27 10.67 8.50 -9.00
C LEU A 27 11.55 8.39 -7.77
N ASP A 28 11.04 8.78 -6.62
CA ASP A 28 11.88 8.84 -5.42
C ASP A 28 11.04 8.75 -4.16
N TYR A 29 10.93 7.55 -3.61
CA TYR A 29 10.25 7.35 -2.33
C TYR A 29 11.19 7.70 -1.18
N LYS A 30 10.89 8.78 -0.46
CA LYS A 30 11.60 9.21 0.76
C LYS A 30 13.13 9.20 0.62
N ASN A 31 13.62 9.76 -0.49
CA ASN A 31 15.06 9.88 -0.78
C ASN A 31 15.80 8.55 -1.00
N HIS A 32 15.08 7.48 -1.33
CA HIS A 32 15.69 6.20 -1.67
C HIS A 32 16.10 6.11 -3.14
N GLY A 33 15.71 7.10 -3.96
CA GLY A 33 16.07 7.14 -5.37
C GLY A 33 15.31 6.18 -6.25
N LEU A 34 14.23 5.57 -5.73
CA LEU A 34 13.40 4.66 -6.49
C LEU A 34 11.96 4.64 -5.97
N ALA A 35 11.05 4.15 -6.80
CA ALA A 35 9.64 3.98 -6.41
C ALA A 35 9.48 2.73 -5.53
N VAL A 36 8.41 2.71 -4.74
CA VAL A 36 8.09 1.54 -3.93
C VAL A 36 7.94 0.30 -4.82
N MET A 37 7.31 0.43 -6.00
CA MET A 37 7.13 -0.69 -6.91
C MET A 37 8.42 -1.26 -7.48
N GLU A 38 9.54 -0.55 -7.37
CA GLU A 38 10.85 -1.03 -7.77
C GLU A 38 11.61 -1.72 -6.64
N MET A 39 11.10 -1.66 -5.43
CA MET A 39 11.76 -2.24 -4.26
C MET A 39 11.57 -3.74 -4.20
N SER A 40 12.64 -4.47 -3.82
CA SER A 40 12.49 -5.87 -3.49
C SER A 40 11.61 -6.03 -2.24
N HIS A 41 10.72 -7.00 -2.26
CA HIS A 41 9.88 -7.29 -1.09
C HIS A 41 10.68 -7.80 0.11
N ARG A 42 11.99 -8.05 -0.07
CA ARG A 42 12.92 -8.43 1.00
C ARG A 42 13.77 -7.27 1.49
N SER A 43 13.68 -6.09 0.86
CA SER A 43 14.44 -4.93 1.30
C SER A 43 13.92 -4.40 2.61
N LYS A 44 14.81 -3.77 3.38
CA LYS A 44 14.41 -3.18 4.67
C LYS A 44 13.34 -2.10 4.49
N GLU A 45 13.46 -1.33 3.43
CA GLU A 45 12.54 -0.25 3.12
C GLU A 45 11.14 -0.79 2.84
N PHE A 46 11.03 -1.84 2.03
CA PHE A 46 9.74 -2.44 1.72
C PHE A 46 9.15 -3.16 2.93
N VAL A 47 9.97 -3.89 3.67
CA VAL A 47 9.52 -4.59 4.90
C VAL A 47 8.94 -3.58 5.89
N SER A 48 9.59 -2.43 6.05
CA SER A 48 9.10 -1.36 6.91
C SER A 48 7.73 -0.84 6.46
N ILE A 49 7.55 -0.63 5.16
CA ILE A 49 6.27 -0.20 4.59
C ILE A 49 5.18 -1.25 4.86
N ALA A 50 5.49 -2.51 4.59
CA ALA A 50 4.54 -3.61 4.76
C ALA A 50 4.13 -3.80 6.22
N GLU A 51 5.08 -3.71 7.14
CA GLU A 51 4.80 -3.82 8.57
C GLU A 51 3.98 -2.65 9.08
N GLN A 52 4.26 -1.44 8.61
CA GLN A 52 3.48 -0.27 8.98
C GLN A 52 2.06 -0.38 8.44
N ALA A 53 1.89 -0.86 7.20
CA ALA A 53 0.56 -1.06 6.63
C ALA A 53 -0.24 -2.09 7.44
N LYS A 54 0.40 -3.18 7.85
CA LYS A 54 -0.23 -4.20 8.70
C LYS A 54 -0.68 -3.60 10.03
N GLN A 55 0.19 -2.83 10.67
CA GLN A 55 -0.12 -2.19 11.94
C GLN A 55 -1.26 -1.18 11.79
N ASP A 56 -1.28 -0.42 10.70
CA ASP A 56 -2.34 0.53 10.42
C ASP A 56 -3.70 -0.16 10.32
N PHE A 57 -3.77 -1.32 9.67
CA PHE A 57 -5.01 -2.11 9.61
C PHE A 57 -5.44 -2.55 11.00
N ILE A 58 -4.51 -3.03 11.80
CA ILE A 58 -4.81 -3.47 13.17
C ILE A 58 -5.36 -2.31 13.99
N ASP A 59 -4.73 -1.15 13.91
CA ASP A 59 -5.12 0.02 14.70
C ASP A 59 -6.46 0.61 14.24
N LEU A 60 -6.64 0.76 12.93
CA LEU A 60 -7.85 1.39 12.38
C LEU A 60 -9.09 0.53 12.54
N LEU A 61 -8.94 -0.79 12.48
CA LEU A 61 -10.06 -1.73 12.57
C LEU A 61 -10.17 -2.38 13.95
N SER A 62 -9.28 -2.05 14.87
CA SER A 62 -9.23 -2.63 16.23
C SER A 62 -9.22 -4.17 16.17
N ILE A 63 -8.32 -4.72 15.35
CA ILE A 63 -8.24 -6.17 15.12
C ILE A 63 -7.71 -6.86 16.39
N PRO A 64 -8.45 -7.86 16.94
CA PRO A 64 -8.00 -8.61 18.11
C PRO A 64 -6.81 -9.53 17.78
N ASP A 65 -6.05 -9.92 18.82
CA ASP A 65 -4.85 -10.75 18.67
C ASP A 65 -5.12 -12.12 18.04
N GLU A 66 -6.33 -12.65 18.14
CA GLU A 66 -6.67 -13.96 17.55
C GLU A 66 -6.83 -13.92 16.02
N TYR A 67 -6.82 -12.73 15.41
CA TYR A 67 -6.87 -12.56 13.96
C TYR A 67 -5.52 -12.11 13.43
N ASP A 68 -5.21 -12.48 12.21
CA ASP A 68 -3.97 -12.07 11.55
C ASP A 68 -4.26 -11.25 10.30
N VAL A 69 -3.31 -10.38 9.96
CA VAL A 69 -3.37 -9.58 8.74
C VAL A 69 -2.34 -10.14 7.77
N LEU A 70 -2.81 -10.62 6.62
CA LEU A 70 -1.95 -11.26 5.63
C LEU A 70 -1.95 -10.46 4.33
N SER A 71 -0.76 -10.34 3.74
CA SER A 71 -0.61 -9.75 2.41
C SER A 71 -0.41 -10.89 1.42
N LEU A 72 -1.35 -11.00 0.47
CA LEU A 72 -1.37 -12.10 -0.48
C LEU A 72 -1.29 -11.60 -1.91
N ILE A 73 -0.60 -12.36 -2.76
CA ILE A 73 -0.57 -12.08 -4.20
C ILE A 73 -1.83 -12.64 -4.85
N HIS A 74 -2.24 -13.82 -4.39
CA HIS A 74 -3.46 -14.48 -4.88
C HIS A 74 -3.90 -15.51 -3.84
N ILE A 75 -5.10 -15.97 -4.00
CA ILE A 75 -5.69 -16.96 -3.10
C ILE A 75 -5.49 -18.36 -3.66
#